data_0c6b91fbf2229406bd44ca4c82add807
#
_entry.id   0c6b91fbf2229406bd44ca4c82add807
#
_cell.length_a   1.000
_cell.length_b   1.000
_cell.length_c   1.000
_cell.angle_alpha   90.00
_cell.angle_beta   90.00
_cell.angle_gamma   90.00
#
_symmetry.space_group_name_H-M   'P 1'
#
loop_
_entity.id
_entity.type
_entity.pdbx_description
1 polymer ?
#
loop_
_entity_poly.entity_id
_entity_poly.type
_entity_poly.pdbx_seq_one_letter_code
_entity_poly.pdbx_strand_id
1 'polypeptide(L)'
;APRTISYRTGGLITAAIGFLMFPWLILKNLGNYIFVWLVGYGVLLGPIGAIMMVDYFILRGTELDVDDLYRRGGRYEYRRGYNWRAMVAFAAGVAPCLPGFIVAAGRLDPATVPALFNHLYTWAWFVSSGVAAAAYYLTSRRWPPTAG
;
A
#
# COMPACT_ATOMS: atom_id res chain seq x y z
N ALA A 1 -5.15 -7.33 15.75
CA ALA A 1 -5.37 -8.49 16.62
C ALA A 1 -4.79 -8.22 18.03
N PRO A 2 -5.51 -7.53 18.93
CA PRO A 2 -4.96 -7.15 20.26
C PRO A 2 -4.74 -8.36 21.20
N ARG A 3 -5.11 -9.56 20.77
CA ARG A 3 -4.90 -10.79 21.56
C ARG A 3 -3.61 -11.53 21.24
N THR A 4 -2.96 -11.22 20.12
CA THR A 4 -1.76 -11.96 19.66
C THR A 4 -0.47 -11.15 19.79
N ILE A 5 -0.54 -9.83 19.75
CA ILE A 5 0.64 -8.96 19.84
C ILE A 5 0.42 -7.96 20.96
N SER A 6 1.19 -8.06 22.05
CA SER A 6 1.16 -7.06 23.10
C SER A 6 1.83 -5.76 22.64
N TYR A 7 1.51 -4.64 23.27
CA TYR A 7 2.13 -3.34 22.97
C TYR A 7 3.67 -3.41 23.01
N ARG A 8 4.24 -4.12 23.99
CA ARG A 8 5.68 -4.36 24.11
C ARG A 8 6.24 -5.12 22.90
N THR A 9 5.57 -6.20 22.51
CA THR A 9 6.00 -7.02 21.35
C THR A 9 5.90 -6.21 20.04
N GLY A 10 4.84 -5.42 19.86
CA GLY A 10 4.70 -4.51 18.72
C GLY A 10 5.83 -3.47 18.68
N GLY A 11 6.15 -2.85 19.82
CA GLY A 11 7.25 -1.89 19.94
C GLY A 11 8.61 -2.51 19.63
N LEU A 12 8.88 -3.71 20.10
CA LEU A 12 10.13 -4.43 19.81
C LEU A 12 10.26 -4.80 18.32
N ILE A 13 9.17 -5.26 17.70
CA ILE A 13 9.15 -5.55 16.25
C ILE A 13 9.42 -4.28 15.45
N THR A 14 8.77 -3.16 15.79
CA THR A 14 8.99 -1.88 15.11
C THR A 14 10.42 -1.37 15.31
N ALA A 15 10.97 -1.48 16.52
CA ALA A 15 12.35 -1.12 16.82
C ALA A 15 13.35 -1.99 16.04
N ALA A 16 13.11 -3.31 15.98
CA ALA A 16 13.95 -4.23 15.23
C ALA A 16 13.91 -3.92 13.72
N ILE A 17 12.73 -3.63 13.16
CA ILE A 17 12.60 -3.22 11.76
C ILE A 17 13.34 -1.90 11.53
N GLY A 18 13.15 -0.90 12.40
CA GLY A 18 13.83 0.38 12.32
C GLY A 18 15.36 0.26 12.38
N PHE A 19 15.86 -0.65 13.23
CA PHE A 19 17.29 -0.93 13.31
C PHE A 19 17.82 -1.66 12.07
N LEU A 20 17.08 -2.63 11.53
CA LEU A 20 17.40 -3.36 10.30
C LEU A 20 17.35 -2.47 9.03
N MET A 21 16.73 -1.31 9.09
CA MET A 21 16.76 -0.32 8.01
C MET A 21 18.12 0.40 7.90
N PHE A 22 19.07 0.06 8.74
CA PHE A 22 20.44 0.58 8.72
C PHE A 22 20.52 2.12 8.62
N PRO A 23 19.92 2.88 9.55
CA PRO A 23 19.89 4.34 9.48
C PRO A 23 21.28 5.00 9.42
N TRP A 24 22.34 4.32 9.90
CA TRP A 24 23.71 4.81 9.82
C TRP A 24 24.32 4.76 8.41
N LEU A 25 23.78 3.92 7.50
CA LEU A 25 24.17 3.94 6.07
C LEU A 25 23.61 5.18 5.36
N ILE A 26 22.55 5.78 5.91
CA ILE A 26 21.92 7.01 5.43
C ILE A 26 22.90 8.18 5.47
N LEU A 27 23.77 8.23 6.50
CA LEU A 27 24.68 9.33 6.73
C LEU A 27 25.75 9.49 5.62
N LYS A 28 25.99 8.46 4.82
CA LYS A 28 26.99 8.51 3.74
C LYS A 28 26.47 9.11 2.42
N ASN A 29 25.15 9.06 2.16
CA ASN A 29 24.52 9.57 0.93
C ASN A 29 23.10 10.06 1.18
N LEU A 30 22.94 11.04 2.07
CA LEU A 30 21.68 11.54 2.60
C LEU A 30 20.64 11.92 1.53
N GLY A 31 21.06 12.64 0.49
CA GLY A 31 20.12 13.16 -0.51
C GLY A 31 19.42 12.07 -1.31
N ASN A 32 20.20 11.21 -1.95
CA ASN A 32 19.64 10.15 -2.80
C ASN A 32 18.83 9.12 -2.00
N TYR A 33 19.29 8.77 -0.80
CA TYR A 33 18.59 7.83 0.07
C TYR A 33 17.21 8.36 0.48
N ILE A 34 17.11 9.61 0.92
CA ILE A 34 15.84 10.23 1.33
C ILE A 34 14.85 10.22 0.16
N PHE A 35 15.30 10.62 -1.04
CA PHE A 35 14.42 10.64 -2.21
C PHE A 35 13.94 9.24 -2.60
N VAL A 36 14.81 8.24 -2.64
CA VAL A 36 14.46 6.86 -2.96
C VAL A 36 13.43 6.31 -1.96
N TRP A 37 13.63 6.57 -0.66
CA TRP A 37 12.71 6.12 0.38
C TRP A 37 11.38 6.86 0.35
N LEU A 38 11.38 8.19 0.17
CA LEU A 38 10.13 8.96 0.09
C LEU A 38 9.27 8.52 -1.10
N VAL A 39 9.87 8.33 -2.26
CA VAL A 39 9.13 7.81 -3.42
C VAL A 39 8.68 6.38 -3.17
N GLY A 40 9.50 5.54 -2.57
CA GLY A 40 9.15 4.18 -2.18
C GLY A 40 7.95 4.13 -1.21
N TYR A 41 7.91 4.99 -0.20
CA TYR A 41 6.72 5.15 0.66
C TYR A 41 5.50 5.60 -0.14
N GLY A 42 5.69 6.51 -1.09
CA GLY A 42 4.63 6.96 -1.98
C GLY A 42 4.01 5.80 -2.78
N VAL A 43 4.84 4.86 -3.26
CA VAL A 43 4.38 3.64 -3.96
C VAL A 43 3.45 2.80 -3.09
N LEU A 44 3.67 2.76 -1.77
CA LEU A 44 2.87 1.97 -0.83
C LEU A 44 1.64 2.73 -0.32
N LEU A 45 1.82 3.99 0.06
CA LEU A 45 0.74 4.79 0.67
C LEU A 45 -0.29 5.26 -0.35
N GLY A 46 0.14 5.54 -1.59
CA GLY A 46 -0.75 5.95 -2.68
C GLY A 46 -1.90 4.96 -2.94
N PRO A 47 -1.61 3.68 -3.18
CA PRO A 47 -2.63 2.64 -3.34
C PRO A 47 -3.58 2.51 -2.16
N ILE A 48 -3.07 2.62 -0.92
CA ILE A 48 -3.91 2.54 0.28
C ILE A 48 -4.93 3.68 0.28
N GLY A 49 -4.46 4.92 0.10
CA GLY A 49 -5.33 6.08 0.03
C GLY A 49 -6.35 6.00 -1.11
N ALA A 50 -5.89 5.58 -2.29
CA ALA A 50 -6.73 5.44 -3.47
C ALA A 50 -7.84 4.38 -3.30
N ILE A 51 -7.51 3.22 -2.72
CA ILE A 51 -8.49 2.17 -2.40
C ILE A 51 -9.52 2.69 -1.39
N MET A 52 -9.08 3.39 -0.34
CA MET A 52 -9.98 3.97 0.65
C MET A 52 -10.92 5.02 0.04
N MET A 53 -10.40 5.87 -0.84
CA MET A 53 -11.21 6.88 -1.55
C MET A 53 -12.25 6.23 -2.46
N VAL A 54 -11.86 5.22 -3.24
CA VAL A 54 -12.80 4.47 -4.11
C VAL A 54 -13.85 3.74 -3.27
N ASP A 55 -13.45 3.09 -2.19
CA ASP A 55 -14.39 2.38 -1.30
C ASP A 55 -15.41 3.36 -0.70
N TYR A 56 -14.94 4.47 -0.13
CA TYR A 56 -15.80 5.41 0.57
C TYR A 56 -16.69 6.24 -0.37
N PHE A 57 -16.08 6.90 -1.38
CA PHE A 57 -16.82 7.85 -2.21
C PHE A 57 -17.60 7.18 -3.34
N ILE A 58 -17.07 6.10 -3.94
CA ILE A 58 -17.66 5.51 -5.14
C ILE A 58 -18.53 4.30 -4.80
N LEU A 59 -18.01 3.37 -3.98
CA LEU A 59 -18.74 2.14 -3.72
C LEU A 59 -19.77 2.26 -2.59
N ARG A 60 -19.49 3.10 -1.58
CA ARG A 60 -20.39 3.33 -0.44
C ARG A 60 -21.20 4.61 -0.53
N GLY A 61 -20.91 5.49 -1.50
CA GLY A 61 -21.65 6.74 -1.68
C GLY A 61 -21.58 7.66 -0.47
N THR A 62 -20.46 7.64 0.29
CA THR A 62 -20.25 8.41 1.53
C THR A 62 -21.08 7.98 2.75
N GLU A 63 -21.86 6.92 2.63
CA GLU A 63 -22.63 6.39 3.75
C GLU A 63 -21.84 5.33 4.51
N LEU A 64 -21.53 5.59 5.77
CA LEU A 64 -20.85 4.67 6.67
C LEU A 64 -21.69 4.48 7.93
N ASP A 65 -22.14 3.25 8.17
CA ASP A 65 -22.78 2.87 9.41
C ASP A 65 -21.71 2.65 10.49
N VAL A 66 -21.56 3.66 11.37
CA VAL A 66 -20.51 3.66 12.39
C VAL A 66 -20.76 2.58 13.44
N ASP A 67 -22.01 2.29 13.76
CA ASP A 67 -22.37 1.27 14.78
C ASP A 67 -21.99 -0.13 14.30
N ASP A 68 -22.22 -0.40 13.01
CA ASP A 68 -21.90 -1.69 12.40
C ASP A 68 -20.39 -1.89 12.16
N LEU A 69 -19.60 -0.81 12.14
CA LEU A 69 -18.15 -0.85 12.00
C LEU A 69 -17.46 -1.57 13.18
N TYR A 70 -18.04 -1.43 14.38
CA TYR A 70 -17.52 -2.02 15.61
C TYR A 70 -18.21 -3.34 16.01
N ARG A 71 -19.21 -3.79 15.25
CA ARG A 71 -19.99 -4.98 15.54
C ARG A 71 -19.35 -6.22 14.89
N ARG A 72 -19.13 -7.26 15.68
CA ARG A 72 -18.75 -8.58 15.13
C ARG A 72 -19.95 -9.20 14.42
N GLY A 73 -19.73 -9.71 13.20
CA GLY A 73 -20.81 -10.14 12.31
C GLY A 73 -21.52 -9.00 11.60
N GLY A 74 -21.02 -7.76 11.72
CA GLY A 74 -21.57 -6.59 11.04
C GLY A 74 -21.27 -6.56 9.54
N ARG A 75 -21.88 -5.59 8.86
CA ARG A 75 -21.79 -5.34 7.40
C ARG A 75 -20.37 -5.21 6.87
N TYR A 76 -19.41 -4.83 7.75
CA TYR A 76 -18.02 -4.55 7.41
C TYR A 76 -17.06 -5.68 7.77
N GLU A 77 -17.57 -6.82 8.25
CA GLU A 77 -16.75 -7.98 8.54
C GLU A 77 -16.44 -8.72 7.25
N TYR A 78 -15.20 -8.52 6.77
CA TYR A 78 -14.69 -9.26 5.61
C TYR A 78 -14.38 -10.71 5.98
N ARG A 79 -14.44 -11.60 5.00
CA ARG A 79 -14.14 -13.02 5.15
C ARG A 79 -12.79 -13.22 5.86
N ARG A 80 -12.81 -13.77 7.07
CA ARG A 80 -11.64 -13.91 7.95
C ARG A 80 -10.95 -12.58 8.35
N GLY A 81 -11.65 -11.45 8.28
CA GLY A 81 -11.10 -10.14 8.64
C GLY A 81 -10.25 -9.47 7.56
N TYR A 82 -10.16 -10.02 6.34
CA TYR A 82 -9.36 -9.48 5.26
C TYR A 82 -10.18 -9.14 4.02
N ASN A 83 -10.01 -7.93 3.51
CA ASN A 83 -10.51 -7.55 2.19
C ASN A 83 -9.54 -8.01 1.10
N TRP A 84 -9.75 -9.23 0.59
CA TRP A 84 -8.88 -9.81 -0.41
C TRP A 84 -8.79 -9.00 -1.71
N ARG A 85 -9.89 -8.32 -2.10
CA ARG A 85 -9.92 -7.44 -3.28
C ARG A 85 -9.03 -6.24 -3.11
N ALA A 86 -9.04 -5.62 -1.93
CA ALA A 86 -8.14 -4.53 -1.60
C ALA A 86 -6.67 -4.98 -1.63
N MET A 87 -6.37 -6.19 -1.14
CA MET A 87 -5.02 -6.75 -1.18
C MET A 87 -4.53 -6.98 -2.62
N VAL A 88 -5.38 -7.54 -3.48
CA VAL A 88 -5.06 -7.73 -4.91
C VAL A 88 -4.89 -6.39 -5.62
N ALA A 89 -5.77 -5.43 -5.38
CA ALA A 89 -5.68 -4.09 -5.96
C ALA A 89 -4.42 -3.36 -5.51
N PHE A 90 -4.06 -3.48 -4.23
CA PHE A 90 -2.82 -2.94 -3.68
C PHE A 90 -1.60 -3.53 -4.39
N ALA A 91 -1.53 -4.86 -4.47
CA ALA A 91 -0.43 -5.55 -5.16
C ALA A 91 -0.33 -5.15 -6.64
N ALA A 92 -1.47 -5.02 -7.34
CA ALA A 92 -1.52 -4.57 -8.72
C ALA A 92 -1.02 -3.13 -8.89
N GLY A 93 -1.30 -2.23 -7.94
CA GLY A 93 -0.83 -0.85 -7.95
C GLY A 93 0.68 -0.74 -7.69
N VAL A 94 1.21 -1.56 -6.79
CA VAL A 94 2.62 -1.54 -6.42
C VAL A 94 3.51 -2.19 -7.49
N ALA A 95 3.07 -3.30 -8.08
CA ALA A 95 3.87 -4.13 -8.98
C ALA A 95 4.57 -3.37 -10.13
N PRO A 96 3.92 -2.46 -10.88
CA PRO A 96 4.58 -1.76 -11.98
C PRO A 96 5.69 -0.78 -11.53
N CYS A 97 5.68 -0.36 -10.26
CA CYS A 97 6.68 0.56 -9.71
C CYS A 97 7.89 -0.16 -9.10
N LEU A 98 7.77 -1.46 -8.77
CA LEU A 98 8.83 -2.22 -8.12
C LEU A 98 10.15 -2.27 -8.90
N PRO A 99 10.19 -2.56 -10.22
CA PRO A 99 11.44 -2.61 -10.95
C PRO A 99 12.21 -1.28 -10.91
N GLY A 100 11.50 -0.16 -11.11
CA GLY A 100 12.10 1.17 -11.03
C GLY A 100 12.59 1.51 -9.61
N PHE A 101 11.88 1.08 -8.58
CA PHE A 101 12.33 1.23 -7.19
C PHE A 101 13.63 0.48 -6.92
N ILE A 102 13.76 -0.77 -7.40
CA ILE A 102 14.96 -1.60 -7.18
C ILE A 102 16.17 -0.99 -7.90
N VAL A 103 15.97 -0.43 -9.10
CA VAL A 103 17.00 0.34 -9.82
C VAL A 103 17.40 1.59 -9.04
N ALA A 104 16.43 2.38 -8.58
CA ALA A 104 16.68 3.59 -7.81
C ALA A 104 17.38 3.30 -6.48
N ALA A 105 17.11 2.15 -5.87
CA ALA A 105 17.77 1.65 -4.67
C ALA A 105 19.19 1.12 -4.93
N GLY A 106 19.68 1.16 -6.18
CA GLY A 106 21.03 0.73 -6.56
C GLY A 106 21.24 -0.79 -6.48
N ARG A 107 20.17 -1.58 -6.59
CA ARG A 107 20.22 -3.05 -6.52
C ARG A 107 20.22 -3.73 -7.88
N LEU A 108 19.81 -3.00 -8.92
CA LEU A 108 19.81 -3.45 -10.31
C LEU A 108 20.45 -2.39 -11.20
N ASP A 109 21.12 -2.83 -12.27
CA ASP A 109 21.65 -1.93 -13.29
C ASP A 109 20.48 -1.34 -14.09
N PRO A 110 20.41 -0.01 -14.28
CA PRO A 110 19.40 0.64 -15.11
C PRO A 110 19.28 0.06 -16.52
N ALA A 111 20.36 -0.49 -17.08
CA ALA A 111 20.37 -1.10 -18.40
C ALA A 111 19.61 -2.43 -18.48
N THR A 112 19.38 -3.10 -17.35
CA THR A 112 18.68 -4.40 -17.30
C THR A 112 17.16 -4.26 -17.26
N VAL A 113 16.66 -3.05 -16.96
CA VAL A 113 15.22 -2.79 -16.81
C VAL A 113 14.76 -1.87 -17.95
N PRO A 114 13.66 -2.21 -18.67
CA PRO A 114 13.12 -1.33 -19.69
C PRO A 114 12.86 0.09 -19.17
N ALA A 115 13.22 1.11 -19.96
CA ALA A 115 13.09 2.53 -19.59
C ALA A 115 11.68 2.91 -19.09
N LEU A 116 10.65 2.22 -19.59
CA LEU A 116 9.28 2.39 -19.15
C LEU A 116 9.12 2.29 -17.63
N PHE A 117 9.75 1.31 -16.98
CA PHE A 117 9.61 1.12 -15.54
C PHE A 117 10.30 2.22 -14.74
N ASN A 118 11.37 2.80 -15.25
CA ASN A 118 12.01 3.97 -14.65
C ASN A 118 11.10 5.21 -14.74
N HIS A 119 10.41 5.39 -15.87
CA HIS A 119 9.41 6.45 -16.01
C HIS A 119 8.20 6.23 -15.10
N LEU A 120 7.69 5.00 -15.03
CA LEU A 120 6.60 4.65 -14.11
C LEU A 120 6.98 4.93 -12.66
N TYR A 121 8.22 4.66 -12.27
CA TYR A 121 8.71 4.95 -10.92
C TYR A 121 8.85 6.45 -10.66
N THR A 122 9.21 7.25 -11.67
CA THR A 122 9.25 8.72 -11.53
C THR A 122 7.88 9.30 -11.15
N TRP A 123 6.80 8.70 -11.64
CA TRP A 123 5.41 9.06 -11.34
C TRP A 123 4.74 8.07 -10.40
N ALA A 124 5.52 7.39 -9.56
CA ALA A 124 5.11 6.23 -8.78
C ALA A 124 3.85 6.45 -7.96
N TRP A 125 3.70 7.61 -7.31
CA TRP A 125 2.51 7.95 -6.54
C TRP A 125 1.24 7.89 -7.39
N PHE A 126 1.24 8.55 -8.55
CA PHE A 126 0.08 8.61 -9.43
C PHE A 126 -0.21 7.27 -10.09
N VAL A 127 0.84 6.59 -10.56
CA VAL A 127 0.73 5.29 -11.22
C VAL A 127 0.20 4.24 -10.26
N SER A 128 0.80 4.11 -9.09
CA SER A 128 0.40 3.11 -8.09
C SER A 128 -1.02 3.37 -7.57
N SER A 129 -1.37 4.64 -7.31
CA SER A 129 -2.71 5.05 -6.87
C SER A 129 -3.76 4.79 -7.95
N GLY A 130 -3.50 5.23 -9.19
CA GLY A 130 -4.45 5.08 -10.29
C GLY A 130 -4.72 3.63 -10.65
N VAL A 131 -3.67 2.80 -10.71
CA VAL A 131 -3.80 1.36 -10.99
C VAL A 131 -4.56 0.66 -9.86
N ALA A 132 -4.24 0.96 -8.60
CA ALA A 132 -4.93 0.38 -7.45
C ALA A 132 -6.40 0.80 -7.40
N ALA A 133 -6.70 2.08 -7.64
CA ALA A 133 -8.07 2.59 -7.71
C ALA A 133 -8.89 1.86 -8.77
N ALA A 134 -8.36 1.77 -9.99
CA ALA A 134 -9.01 1.09 -11.10
C ALA A 134 -9.22 -0.41 -10.82
N ALA A 135 -8.17 -1.09 -10.33
CA ALA A 135 -8.25 -2.51 -9.99
C ALA A 135 -9.28 -2.77 -8.88
N TYR A 136 -9.30 -1.94 -7.84
CA TYR A 136 -10.26 -2.06 -6.74
C TYR A 136 -11.70 -1.80 -7.21
N TYR A 137 -11.92 -0.75 -7.98
CA TYR A 137 -13.22 -0.45 -8.55
C TYR A 137 -13.73 -1.60 -9.44
N LEU A 138 -12.92 -2.09 -10.36
CA LEU A 138 -13.32 -3.15 -11.30
C LEU A 138 -13.63 -4.47 -10.58
N THR A 139 -12.88 -4.80 -9.53
CA THR A 139 -13.09 -6.03 -8.76
C THR A 139 -14.25 -5.93 -7.77
N SER A 140 -14.60 -4.71 -7.31
CA SER A 140 -15.59 -4.49 -6.26
C SER A 140 -16.94 -4.00 -6.78
N ARG A 141 -17.02 -3.38 -7.96
CA ARG A 141 -18.28 -2.84 -8.53
C ARG A 141 -19.41 -3.86 -8.70
N ARG A 142 -19.05 -5.12 -8.94
CA ARG A 142 -20.03 -6.22 -9.13
C ARG A 142 -20.47 -6.88 -7.83
N TRP A 143 -19.82 -6.52 -6.74
CA TRP A 143 -20.09 -7.07 -5.42
C TRP A 143 -19.91 -5.96 -4.40
N PRO A 144 -20.97 -5.16 -4.17
CA PRO A 144 -20.89 -4.09 -3.19
C PRO A 144 -20.48 -4.68 -1.83
N PRO A 145 -19.63 -3.98 -1.06
CA PRO A 145 -19.09 -4.46 0.21
C PRO A 145 -20.12 -4.66 1.32
N THR A 146 -21.41 -4.61 0.98
CA THR A 146 -22.55 -4.68 1.89
C THR A 146 -23.30 -6.01 1.85
N ALA A 147 -22.86 -6.98 1.03
CA ALA A 147 -23.53 -8.28 0.94
C ALA A 147 -22.65 -9.32 1.64
N GLY A 148 -22.85 -9.50 2.91
CA GLY A 148 -22.36 -10.58 3.74
C GLY A 148 -23.30 -10.79 4.88
#